data_891c0f1f3394c67b9b990aa1627dc43f
#
_entry.id   891c0f1f3394c67b9b990aa1627dc43f
#
_cell.length_a   1.000
_cell.length_b   1.000
_cell.length_c   1.000
_cell.angle_alpha   90.00
_cell.angle_beta   90.00
_cell.angle_gamma   90.00
#
_symmetry.space_group_name_H-M   'P 1'
#
loop_
_entity.id
_entity.type
_entity.pdbx_description
1 polymer ?
#
loop_
_entity_poly.entity_id
_entity_poly.type
_entity_poly.pdbx_seq_one_letter_code
_entity_poly.pdbx_strand_id
1 'polypeptide(L)'
;MAEALPYVAVMTISTIMYKRLGISNTDIALYTGWLYLPWVIKPFWSPFVDLMKTKRWWTISMQFIIAIGFACIAFSLPTSFFFQLSLAAFWLVAFTSATHDIAADGYYMHALDDHEQSLYVGIRSTFYRIATVAGQGLLVILAGFLEDSTGDIPWAWSMTFGIMSVTFVLLSIYHGFILSRPASDRPIQGVTARTVAREFLETFRTFFTKKNALVAILFMLLYRLPEAQLVKLINPFMLDPVEKGGLGLTTGEVGFVYGTVGIVGLTIGGILGGIAAAHGGLKKWLWPMVCAITLPDLVYVYLSYAQPEGLGIVNVCIFIEQFGYGFGFTAYMLYLIYFSEGAHKTAHYAMCTGFMALGMMLPGMMAGWLQETIGYPHFFLWTIICCLVTFAVCAFLKIDPEFGKKK
;
A
#
# COMPACT_ATOMS: atom_id res chain seq x y z
N MET A 1 -1.23 -11.34 -8.29
CA MET A 1 -2.34 -11.58 -7.34
C MET A 1 -1.86 -11.93 -5.95
N ALA A 2 -1.09 -12.99 -5.78
CA ALA A 2 -0.58 -13.42 -4.46
C ALA A 2 0.27 -12.38 -3.71
N GLU A 3 0.79 -11.39 -4.37
CA GLU A 3 1.57 -10.28 -3.82
C GLU A 3 0.68 -9.13 -3.29
N ALA A 4 -0.36 -8.78 -4.05
CA ALA A 4 -1.22 -7.65 -3.70
C ALA A 4 -2.24 -7.96 -2.58
N LEU A 5 -2.86 -9.15 -2.60
CA LEU A 5 -3.94 -9.48 -1.67
C LEU A 5 -3.54 -9.40 -0.19
N PRO A 6 -2.37 -9.93 0.26
CA PRO A 6 -1.98 -9.82 1.66
C PRO A 6 -1.68 -8.37 2.07
N TYR A 7 -1.05 -7.58 1.19
CA TYR A 7 -0.83 -6.16 1.42
C TYR A 7 -2.16 -5.42 1.62
N VAL A 8 -3.12 -5.64 0.73
CA VAL A 8 -4.47 -5.05 0.81
C VAL A 8 -5.19 -5.50 2.08
N ALA A 9 -5.06 -6.78 2.46
CA ALA A 9 -5.66 -7.28 3.70
C ALA A 9 -5.09 -6.57 4.93
N VAL A 10 -3.77 -6.39 4.99
CA VAL A 10 -3.10 -5.72 6.09
C VAL A 10 -3.39 -4.22 6.14
N MET A 11 -3.41 -3.54 4.99
CA MET A 11 -3.48 -2.06 4.95
C MET A 11 -4.90 -1.51 4.91
N THR A 12 -5.82 -2.19 4.24
CA THR A 12 -7.18 -1.66 4.00
C THR A 12 -8.25 -2.52 4.65
N ILE A 13 -8.27 -3.83 4.39
CA ILE A 13 -9.34 -4.71 4.90
C ILE A 13 -9.31 -4.73 6.43
N SER A 14 -8.14 -4.73 7.05
CA SER A 14 -7.99 -4.69 8.51
C SER A 14 -8.69 -3.46 9.13
N THR A 15 -8.55 -2.27 8.50
CA THR A 15 -9.17 -1.04 9.00
C THR A 15 -10.69 -1.10 8.93
N ILE A 16 -11.24 -1.62 7.81
CA ILE A 16 -12.70 -1.80 7.63
C ILE A 16 -13.22 -2.82 8.65
N MET A 17 -12.59 -3.98 8.75
CA MET A 17 -12.97 -5.04 9.67
C MET A 17 -12.96 -4.54 11.13
N TYR A 18 -11.88 -3.93 11.59
CA TYR A 18 -11.79 -3.41 12.95
C TYR A 18 -12.82 -2.33 13.24
N LYS A 19 -13.13 -1.47 12.24
CA LYS A 19 -14.18 -0.47 12.37
C LYS A 19 -15.54 -1.13 12.56
N ARG A 20 -15.86 -2.15 11.77
CA ARG A 20 -17.12 -2.94 11.90
C ARG A 20 -17.22 -3.68 13.23
N LEU A 21 -16.08 -4.12 13.78
CA LEU A 21 -15.99 -4.78 15.09
C LEU A 21 -15.96 -3.78 16.28
N GLY A 22 -16.16 -2.48 16.03
CA GLY A 22 -16.32 -1.47 17.07
C GLY A 22 -15.02 -0.95 17.69
N ILE A 23 -13.87 -1.18 17.08
CA ILE A 23 -12.57 -0.62 17.52
C ILE A 23 -12.55 0.90 17.24
N SER A 24 -11.95 1.67 18.16
CA SER A 24 -11.81 3.12 18.03
C SER A 24 -10.94 3.52 16.82
N ASN A 25 -11.19 4.72 16.27
CA ASN A 25 -10.38 5.24 15.16
C ASN A 25 -8.92 5.45 15.60
N THR A 26 -8.70 5.84 16.84
CA THR A 26 -7.37 5.94 17.45
C THR A 26 -6.62 4.61 17.41
N ASP A 27 -7.24 3.54 17.91
CA ASP A 27 -6.61 2.22 17.95
C ASP A 27 -6.42 1.64 16.55
N ILE A 28 -7.39 1.80 15.66
CA ILE A 28 -7.28 1.38 14.26
C ILE A 28 -6.07 2.06 13.61
N ALA A 29 -5.98 3.38 13.67
CA ALA A 29 -4.91 4.12 13.04
C ALA A 29 -3.54 3.77 13.63
N LEU A 30 -3.44 3.69 14.96
CA LEU A 30 -2.20 3.37 15.67
C LEU A 30 -1.72 1.95 15.35
N TYR A 31 -2.53 0.93 15.61
CA TYR A 31 -2.09 -0.46 15.51
C TYR A 31 -1.96 -0.94 14.06
N THR A 32 -2.86 -0.53 13.15
CA THR A 32 -2.68 -0.85 11.73
C THR A 32 -1.59 0.01 11.08
N GLY A 33 -1.26 1.17 11.65
CA GLY A 33 -0.11 1.96 11.24
C GLY A 33 1.21 1.23 11.46
N TRP A 34 1.39 0.58 12.61
CA TRP A 34 2.56 -0.25 12.89
C TRP A 34 2.76 -1.40 11.91
N LEU A 35 1.69 -1.91 11.29
CA LEU A 35 1.79 -2.98 10.29
C LEU A 35 2.55 -2.59 9.01
N TYR A 36 2.84 -1.29 8.79
CA TYR A 36 3.76 -0.84 7.74
C TYR A 36 5.22 -1.18 8.02
N LEU A 37 5.60 -1.42 9.29
CA LEU A 37 6.98 -1.61 9.69
C LEU A 37 7.73 -2.70 8.90
N PRO A 38 7.16 -3.87 8.57
CA PRO A 38 7.84 -4.86 7.74
C PRO A 38 8.32 -4.30 6.39
N TRP A 39 7.53 -3.48 5.73
CA TRP A 39 7.94 -2.86 4.44
C TRP A 39 8.97 -1.74 4.63
N VAL A 40 8.95 -1.03 5.77
CA VAL A 40 9.97 -0.03 6.12
C VAL A 40 11.34 -0.68 6.29
N ILE A 41 11.38 -1.78 7.05
CA ILE A 41 12.64 -2.47 7.41
C ILE A 41 12.99 -3.63 6.47
N LYS A 42 12.19 -3.89 5.43
CA LYS A 42 12.41 -4.91 4.40
C LYS A 42 13.86 -4.97 3.86
N PRO A 43 14.56 -3.83 3.60
CA PRO A 43 15.94 -3.87 3.13
C PRO A 43 16.91 -4.59 4.08
N PHE A 44 16.63 -4.61 5.39
CA PHE A 44 17.53 -5.20 6.38
C PHE A 44 17.58 -6.72 6.34
N TRP A 45 16.53 -7.41 5.92
CA TRP A 45 16.52 -8.87 5.81
C TRP A 45 16.48 -9.41 4.37
N SER A 46 16.33 -8.54 3.37
CA SER A 46 16.40 -8.95 1.95
C SER A 46 17.63 -9.82 1.64
N PRO A 47 18.86 -9.50 2.15
CA PRO A 47 20.03 -10.34 1.91
C PRO A 47 19.90 -11.77 2.45
N PHE A 48 19.16 -11.98 3.54
CA PHE A 48 18.95 -13.34 4.07
C PHE A 48 18.11 -14.20 3.14
N VAL A 49 17.13 -13.60 2.46
CA VAL A 49 16.32 -14.28 1.46
C VAL A 49 17.18 -14.73 0.25
N ASP A 50 18.25 -13.97 -0.06
CA ASP A 50 19.18 -14.31 -1.14
C ASP A 50 20.15 -15.43 -0.76
N LEU A 51 20.56 -15.48 0.51
CA LEU A 51 21.57 -16.39 1.00
C LEU A 51 21.04 -17.78 1.35
N MET A 52 19.79 -17.90 1.87
CA MET A 52 19.38 -19.12 2.55
C MET A 52 18.75 -20.18 1.65
N LYS A 53 17.92 -19.81 0.72
CA LYS A 53 17.14 -20.74 -0.14
C LYS A 53 16.89 -20.12 -1.50
N THR A 54 16.29 -20.89 -2.43
CA THR A 54 15.87 -20.41 -3.74
C THR A 54 14.71 -19.42 -3.61
N LYS A 55 14.59 -18.47 -4.54
CA LYS A 55 13.47 -17.52 -4.58
C LYS A 55 12.13 -18.23 -4.76
N ARG A 56 12.12 -19.31 -5.58
CA ARG A 56 10.95 -20.17 -5.71
C ARG A 56 10.50 -20.77 -4.37
N TRP A 57 11.44 -21.29 -3.56
CA TRP A 57 11.14 -21.88 -2.25
C TRP A 57 10.53 -20.83 -1.32
N TRP A 58 11.13 -19.65 -1.24
CA TRP A 58 10.60 -18.55 -0.42
C TRP A 58 9.20 -18.13 -0.87
N THR A 59 8.97 -17.94 -2.18
CA THR A 59 7.67 -17.54 -2.73
C THR A 59 6.56 -18.49 -2.29
N ILE A 60 6.76 -19.82 -2.49
CA ILE A 60 5.77 -20.84 -2.15
C ILE A 60 5.55 -20.94 -0.63
N SER A 61 6.64 -20.96 0.14
CA SER A 61 6.57 -21.10 1.60
C SER A 61 5.88 -19.89 2.25
N MET A 62 6.17 -18.67 1.78
CA MET A 62 5.53 -17.47 2.31
C MET A 62 4.03 -17.44 1.98
N GLN A 63 3.59 -17.91 0.82
CA GLN A 63 2.16 -18.03 0.50
C GLN A 63 1.45 -18.99 1.46
N PHE A 64 2.08 -20.09 1.77
CA PHE A 64 1.52 -21.04 2.75
C PHE A 64 1.44 -20.45 4.17
N ILE A 65 2.46 -19.72 4.62
CA ILE A 65 2.43 -19.04 5.92
C ILE A 65 1.40 -17.90 5.94
N ILE A 66 1.22 -17.16 4.83
CA ILE A 66 0.14 -16.17 4.68
C ILE A 66 -1.23 -16.85 4.84
N ALA A 67 -1.43 -18.02 4.22
CA ALA A 67 -2.68 -18.80 4.39
C ALA A 67 -2.94 -19.14 5.87
N ILE A 68 -1.91 -19.59 6.60
CA ILE A 68 -2.00 -19.82 8.05
C ILE A 68 -2.36 -18.53 8.78
N GLY A 69 -1.73 -17.42 8.45
CA GLY A 69 -2.03 -16.11 9.05
C GLY A 69 -3.50 -15.71 8.85
N PHE A 70 -4.04 -15.87 7.64
CA PHE A 70 -5.46 -15.62 7.39
C PHE A 70 -6.39 -16.60 8.14
N ALA A 71 -6.02 -17.87 8.26
CA ALA A 71 -6.76 -18.81 9.11
C ALA A 71 -6.75 -18.37 10.59
N CYS A 72 -5.60 -17.96 11.11
CA CYS A 72 -5.49 -17.43 12.46
C CYS A 72 -6.37 -16.20 12.68
N ILE A 73 -6.43 -15.27 11.71
CA ILE A 73 -7.37 -14.14 11.79
C ILE A 73 -8.81 -14.68 11.85
N ALA A 74 -9.21 -15.53 10.91
CA ALA A 74 -10.55 -16.09 10.86
C ALA A 74 -10.98 -16.74 12.18
N PHE A 75 -10.13 -17.58 12.77
CA PHE A 75 -10.42 -18.26 14.04
C PHE A 75 -10.36 -17.35 15.26
N SER A 76 -9.67 -16.23 15.20
CA SER A 76 -9.58 -15.27 16.32
C SER A 76 -10.85 -14.43 16.50
N LEU A 77 -11.57 -14.10 15.41
CA LEU A 77 -12.66 -13.14 15.43
C LEU A 77 -13.83 -13.52 16.35
N PRO A 78 -14.24 -14.80 16.50
CA PRO A 78 -15.30 -15.17 17.43
C PRO A 78 -14.89 -15.17 18.90
N THR A 79 -13.63 -14.87 19.23
CA THR A 79 -13.10 -14.90 20.60
C THR A 79 -13.19 -13.56 21.30
N SER A 80 -13.18 -13.56 22.64
CA SER A 80 -13.14 -12.34 23.45
C SER A 80 -11.83 -11.55 23.29
N PHE A 81 -10.75 -12.17 22.87
CA PHE A 81 -9.44 -11.55 22.62
C PHE A 81 -9.18 -11.31 21.13
N PHE A 82 -10.25 -11.18 20.33
CA PHE A 82 -10.17 -11.07 18.87
C PHE A 82 -9.18 -10.01 18.39
N PHE A 83 -9.16 -8.84 19.03
CA PHE A 83 -8.31 -7.72 18.60
C PHE A 83 -6.82 -8.08 18.72
N GLN A 84 -6.39 -8.57 19.87
CA GLN A 84 -4.98 -8.92 20.11
C GLN A 84 -4.53 -10.08 19.24
N LEU A 85 -5.37 -11.12 19.14
CA LEU A 85 -5.04 -12.34 18.38
C LEU A 85 -5.01 -12.06 16.87
N SER A 86 -6.01 -11.34 16.35
CA SER A 86 -6.03 -10.97 14.93
C SER A 86 -4.91 -10.01 14.58
N LEU A 87 -4.58 -9.05 15.46
CA LEU A 87 -3.45 -8.13 15.25
C LEU A 87 -2.12 -8.89 15.20
N ALA A 88 -1.90 -9.84 16.09
CA ALA A 88 -0.71 -10.71 16.05
C ALA A 88 -0.65 -11.53 14.74
N ALA A 89 -1.79 -12.03 14.27
CA ALA A 89 -1.87 -12.73 12.99
C ALA A 89 -1.63 -11.78 11.80
N PHE A 90 -2.12 -10.52 11.84
CA PHE A 90 -1.79 -9.50 10.82
C PHE A 90 -0.29 -9.17 10.81
N TRP A 91 0.39 -9.15 11.96
CA TRP A 91 1.84 -9.01 12.00
C TRP A 91 2.54 -10.16 11.27
N LEU A 92 2.09 -11.41 11.50
CA LEU A 92 2.60 -12.58 10.76
C LEU A 92 2.38 -12.39 9.25
N VAL A 93 1.17 -12.01 8.82
CA VAL A 93 0.85 -11.75 7.40
C VAL A 93 1.71 -10.63 6.84
N ALA A 94 1.92 -9.53 7.58
CA ALA A 94 2.70 -8.38 7.13
C ALA A 94 4.18 -8.74 6.89
N PHE A 95 4.83 -9.45 7.83
CA PHE A 95 6.21 -9.90 7.67
C PHE A 95 6.36 -10.93 6.54
N THR A 96 5.43 -11.88 6.46
CA THR A 96 5.47 -12.90 5.40
C THR A 96 5.16 -12.31 4.03
N SER A 97 4.25 -11.33 3.93
CA SER A 97 3.97 -10.60 2.69
C SER A 97 5.18 -9.79 2.23
N ALA A 98 5.82 -9.02 3.12
CA ALA A 98 7.03 -8.28 2.78
C ALA A 98 8.19 -9.21 2.33
N THR A 99 8.31 -10.40 2.93
CA THR A 99 9.28 -11.41 2.52
C THR A 99 8.90 -12.07 1.18
N HIS A 100 7.60 -12.32 0.98
CA HIS A 100 7.08 -12.82 -0.29
C HIS A 100 7.37 -11.87 -1.46
N ASP A 101 7.21 -10.55 -1.25
CA ASP A 101 7.54 -9.53 -2.27
C ASP A 101 9.01 -9.62 -2.69
N ILE A 102 9.95 -9.72 -1.71
CA ILE A 102 11.39 -9.90 -2.01
C ILE A 102 11.61 -11.14 -2.86
N ALA A 103 10.98 -12.24 -2.47
CA ALA A 103 11.15 -13.52 -3.15
C ALA A 103 10.53 -13.51 -4.55
N ALA A 104 9.31 -12.97 -4.71
CA ALA A 104 8.60 -12.90 -5.97
C ALA A 104 9.32 -11.99 -6.99
N ASP A 105 9.82 -10.83 -6.53
CA ASP A 105 10.63 -9.94 -7.35
C ASP A 105 11.93 -10.63 -7.80
N GLY A 106 12.62 -11.28 -6.88
CA GLY A 106 13.84 -12.04 -7.20
C GLY A 106 13.55 -13.22 -8.14
N TYR A 107 12.48 -13.96 -7.92
CA TYR A 107 12.08 -15.05 -8.80
C TYR A 107 11.78 -14.56 -10.23
N TYR A 108 11.07 -13.43 -10.37
CA TYR A 108 10.77 -12.79 -11.64
C TYR A 108 12.06 -12.50 -12.43
N MET A 109 13.09 -11.98 -11.75
CA MET A 109 14.39 -11.68 -12.38
C MET A 109 15.20 -12.93 -12.75
N HIS A 110 15.02 -14.04 -12.03
CA HIS A 110 15.71 -15.30 -12.32
C HIS A 110 15.00 -16.17 -13.36
N ALA A 111 13.68 -16.06 -13.46
CA ALA A 111 12.86 -16.90 -14.32
C ALA A 111 12.72 -16.36 -15.75
N LEU A 112 12.95 -15.06 -15.96
CA LEU A 112 12.74 -14.35 -17.21
C LEU A 112 14.02 -13.63 -17.65
N ASP A 113 14.28 -13.60 -18.96
CA ASP A 113 15.32 -12.76 -19.53
C ASP A 113 14.91 -11.27 -19.58
N ASP A 114 15.84 -10.37 -19.91
CA ASP A 114 15.60 -8.91 -19.93
C ASP A 114 14.46 -8.51 -20.89
N HIS A 115 14.32 -9.20 -22.02
CA HIS A 115 13.26 -8.95 -22.98
C HIS A 115 11.90 -9.41 -22.42
N GLU A 116 11.85 -10.61 -21.88
CA GLU A 116 10.65 -11.16 -21.24
C GLU A 116 10.22 -10.32 -20.03
N GLN A 117 11.18 -9.86 -19.20
CA GLN A 117 10.90 -8.96 -18.07
C GLN A 117 10.22 -7.68 -18.56
N SER A 118 10.72 -7.08 -19.63
CA SER A 118 10.13 -5.86 -20.20
C SER A 118 8.72 -6.11 -20.76
N LEU A 119 8.48 -7.27 -21.36
CA LEU A 119 7.17 -7.65 -21.89
C LEU A 119 6.15 -7.91 -20.78
N TYR A 120 6.57 -8.67 -19.75
CA TYR A 120 5.65 -9.11 -18.69
C TYR A 120 5.44 -8.11 -17.55
N VAL A 121 6.25 -7.04 -17.44
CA VAL A 121 6.07 -6.02 -16.39
C VAL A 121 4.68 -5.37 -16.41
N GLY A 122 4.14 -5.10 -17.61
CA GLY A 122 2.79 -4.56 -17.77
C GLY A 122 1.71 -5.55 -17.35
N ILE A 123 1.86 -6.81 -17.70
CA ILE A 123 0.95 -7.90 -17.31
C ILE A 123 0.95 -8.05 -15.79
N ARG A 124 2.14 -8.09 -15.16
CA ARG A 124 2.29 -8.16 -13.70
C ARG A 124 1.57 -7.01 -13.00
N SER A 125 1.76 -5.79 -13.48
CA SER A 125 1.08 -4.60 -12.97
C SER A 125 -0.44 -4.68 -13.09
N THR A 126 -0.94 -5.20 -14.22
CA THR A 126 -2.38 -5.41 -14.44
C THR A 126 -2.96 -6.41 -13.45
N PHE A 127 -2.30 -7.56 -13.26
CA PHE A 127 -2.75 -8.54 -12.27
C PHE A 127 -2.64 -8.05 -10.83
N TYR A 128 -1.68 -7.19 -10.52
CA TYR A 128 -1.61 -6.53 -9.21
C TYR A 128 -2.85 -5.66 -8.97
N ARG A 129 -3.25 -4.86 -9.95
CA ARG A 129 -4.46 -4.00 -9.88
C ARG A 129 -5.75 -4.81 -9.77
N ILE A 130 -5.89 -5.88 -10.58
CA ILE A 130 -7.04 -6.80 -10.48
C ILE A 130 -7.14 -7.39 -9.07
N ALA A 131 -6.01 -7.80 -8.48
CA ALA A 131 -5.99 -8.32 -7.12
C ALA A 131 -6.35 -7.25 -6.07
N THR A 132 -5.97 -6.00 -6.29
CA THR A 132 -6.36 -4.89 -5.42
C THR A 132 -7.88 -4.67 -5.47
N VAL A 133 -8.49 -4.65 -6.67
CA VAL A 133 -9.95 -4.58 -6.83
C VAL A 133 -10.63 -5.77 -6.17
N ALA A 134 -10.10 -6.98 -6.35
CA ALA A 134 -10.65 -8.19 -5.72
C ALA A 134 -10.59 -8.10 -4.19
N GLY A 135 -9.49 -7.59 -3.61
CA GLY A 135 -9.33 -7.42 -2.17
C GLY A 135 -10.20 -6.32 -1.59
N GLN A 136 -10.03 -5.10 -2.07
CA GLN A 136 -10.73 -3.93 -1.52
C GLN A 136 -12.21 -3.84 -1.96
N GLY A 137 -12.54 -4.38 -3.13
CA GLY A 137 -13.89 -4.40 -3.65
C GLY A 137 -14.60 -5.70 -3.31
N LEU A 138 -14.32 -6.78 -4.04
CA LEU A 138 -15.13 -8.00 -3.98
C LEU A 138 -15.14 -8.67 -2.59
N LEU A 139 -13.98 -8.73 -1.89
CA LEU A 139 -13.93 -9.34 -0.55
C LEU A 139 -14.68 -8.49 0.49
N VAL A 140 -14.61 -7.17 0.39
CA VAL A 140 -15.34 -6.27 1.29
C VAL A 140 -16.85 -6.30 1.00
N ILE A 141 -17.23 -6.36 -0.29
CA ILE A 141 -18.64 -6.56 -0.68
C ILE A 141 -19.16 -7.91 -0.16
N LEU A 142 -18.36 -8.98 -0.27
CA LEU A 142 -18.68 -10.30 0.27
C LEU A 142 -18.87 -10.24 1.79
N ALA A 143 -17.98 -9.57 2.51
CA ALA A 143 -18.09 -9.38 3.95
C ALA A 143 -19.40 -8.65 4.30
N GLY A 144 -19.72 -7.56 3.60
CA GLY A 144 -20.98 -6.82 3.77
C GLY A 144 -22.22 -7.68 3.50
N PHE A 145 -22.21 -8.45 2.41
CA PHE A 145 -23.29 -9.40 2.11
C PHE A 145 -23.49 -10.45 3.22
N LEU A 146 -22.38 -10.96 3.76
CA LEU A 146 -22.44 -11.92 4.88
C LEU A 146 -22.91 -11.24 6.18
N GLU A 147 -22.52 -9.99 6.45
CA GLU A 147 -23.02 -9.20 7.58
C GLU A 147 -24.56 -9.05 7.49
N ASP A 148 -25.06 -8.62 6.32
CA ASP A 148 -26.49 -8.39 6.11
C ASP A 148 -27.32 -9.69 6.18
N SER A 149 -26.77 -10.78 5.65
CA SER A 149 -27.49 -12.06 5.58
C SER A 149 -27.51 -12.83 6.91
N THR A 150 -26.50 -12.63 7.76
CA THR A 150 -26.36 -13.39 9.02
C THR A 150 -26.67 -12.57 10.27
N GLY A 151 -26.51 -11.24 10.19
CA GLY A 151 -26.57 -10.36 11.35
C GLY A 151 -25.39 -10.51 12.32
N ASP A 152 -24.37 -11.29 11.96
CA ASP A 152 -23.20 -11.60 12.80
C ASP A 152 -21.93 -11.10 12.15
N ILE A 153 -21.45 -9.92 12.57
CA ILE A 153 -20.26 -9.25 12.01
C ILE A 153 -18.98 -10.10 12.22
N PRO A 154 -18.66 -10.61 13.43
CA PRO A 154 -17.51 -11.47 13.63
C PRO A 154 -17.52 -12.71 12.73
N TRP A 155 -18.66 -13.36 12.56
CA TRP A 155 -18.77 -14.53 11.70
C TRP A 155 -18.58 -14.20 10.21
N ALA A 156 -19.16 -13.10 9.73
CA ALA A 156 -19.01 -12.66 8.34
C ALA A 156 -17.55 -12.42 7.97
N TRP A 157 -16.80 -11.72 8.83
CA TRP A 157 -15.38 -11.49 8.63
C TRP A 157 -14.53 -12.74 8.80
N SER A 158 -14.91 -13.63 9.75
CA SER A 158 -14.26 -14.93 9.90
C SER A 158 -14.35 -15.76 8.62
N MET A 159 -15.54 -15.84 8.01
CA MET A 159 -15.72 -16.53 6.73
C MET A 159 -14.95 -15.86 5.59
N THR A 160 -14.92 -14.54 5.52
CA THR A 160 -14.15 -13.81 4.51
C THR A 160 -12.66 -14.13 4.59
N PHE A 161 -12.05 -14.08 5.78
CA PHE A 161 -10.65 -14.46 5.97
C PHE A 161 -10.41 -15.98 5.79
N GLY A 162 -11.39 -16.81 6.11
CA GLY A 162 -11.36 -18.25 5.80
C GLY A 162 -11.26 -18.51 4.30
N ILE A 163 -12.05 -17.81 3.48
CA ILE A 163 -11.97 -17.89 2.01
C ILE A 163 -10.59 -17.41 1.50
N MET A 164 -10.05 -16.33 2.07
CA MET A 164 -8.70 -15.87 1.74
C MET A 164 -7.65 -16.92 2.08
N SER A 165 -7.76 -17.57 3.25
CA SER A 165 -6.85 -18.63 3.67
C SER A 165 -6.87 -19.80 2.68
N VAL A 166 -8.05 -20.34 2.35
CA VAL A 166 -8.19 -21.41 1.36
C VAL A 166 -7.61 -20.99 -0.01
N THR A 167 -7.89 -19.78 -0.45
CA THR A 167 -7.34 -19.23 -1.70
C THR A 167 -5.81 -19.27 -1.69
N PHE A 168 -5.16 -18.87 -0.60
CA PHE A 168 -3.70 -18.88 -0.49
C PHE A 168 -3.11 -20.29 -0.36
N VAL A 169 -3.80 -21.23 0.26
CA VAL A 169 -3.41 -22.66 0.21
C VAL A 169 -3.42 -23.15 -1.24
N LEU A 170 -4.50 -22.88 -1.97
CA LEU A 170 -4.62 -23.28 -3.38
C LEU A 170 -3.57 -22.61 -4.26
N LEU A 171 -3.28 -21.32 -4.06
CA LEU A 171 -2.21 -20.62 -4.76
C LEU A 171 -0.83 -21.19 -4.45
N SER A 172 -0.55 -21.51 -3.19
CA SER A 172 0.73 -22.12 -2.78
C SER A 172 0.93 -23.50 -3.45
N ILE A 173 -0.11 -24.32 -3.45
CA ILE A 173 -0.11 -25.62 -4.14
C ILE A 173 0.09 -25.44 -5.65
N TYR A 174 -0.71 -24.56 -6.28
CA TYR A 174 -0.63 -24.26 -7.71
C TYR A 174 0.77 -23.80 -8.11
N HIS A 175 1.35 -22.84 -7.40
CA HIS A 175 2.70 -22.33 -7.65
C HIS A 175 3.77 -23.40 -7.37
N GLY A 176 3.52 -24.32 -6.44
CA GLY A 176 4.37 -25.49 -6.19
C GLY A 176 4.55 -26.38 -7.43
N PHE A 177 3.51 -26.48 -8.27
CA PHE A 177 3.54 -27.27 -9.52
C PHE A 177 3.96 -26.45 -10.75
N ILE A 178 3.48 -25.20 -10.88
CA ILE A 178 3.61 -24.41 -12.11
C ILE A 178 4.92 -23.63 -12.18
N LEU A 179 5.43 -23.11 -11.05
CA LEU A 179 6.65 -22.32 -11.07
C LEU A 179 7.85 -23.16 -11.52
N SER A 180 8.53 -22.71 -12.57
CA SER A 180 9.75 -23.32 -13.08
C SER A 180 10.88 -23.32 -12.04
N ARG A 181 11.94 -24.08 -12.29
CA ARG A 181 13.15 -24.12 -11.45
C ARG A 181 14.33 -23.57 -12.25
N PRO A 182 14.47 -22.24 -12.36
CA PRO A 182 15.57 -21.66 -13.12
C PRO A 182 16.91 -22.11 -12.55
N ALA A 183 17.87 -22.43 -13.42
CA ALA A 183 19.21 -22.83 -12.98
C ALA A 183 19.96 -21.69 -12.26
N SER A 184 19.59 -20.44 -12.53
CA SER A 184 20.10 -19.23 -11.88
C SER A 184 19.53 -19.01 -10.48
N ASP A 185 18.38 -19.58 -10.13
CA ASP A 185 17.75 -19.45 -8.80
C ASP A 185 18.43 -20.38 -7.79
N ARG A 186 19.61 -19.98 -7.35
CA ARG A 186 20.41 -20.71 -6.36
C ARG A 186 20.81 -19.77 -5.21
N PRO A 187 20.91 -20.29 -3.97
CA PRO A 187 21.50 -19.55 -2.88
C PRO A 187 22.91 -19.07 -3.27
N ILE A 188 23.23 -17.84 -2.92
CA ILE A 188 24.57 -17.27 -3.23
C ILE A 188 25.63 -18.00 -2.41
N GLN A 189 26.53 -18.73 -3.09
CA GLN A 189 27.60 -19.48 -2.45
C GLN A 189 28.85 -18.61 -2.27
N GLY A 190 29.56 -18.80 -1.17
CA GLY A 190 30.85 -18.12 -0.92
C GLY A 190 30.75 -16.68 -0.41
N VAL A 191 29.53 -16.14 -0.23
CA VAL A 191 29.33 -14.82 0.39
C VAL A 191 29.24 -14.99 1.91
N THR A 192 30.13 -14.33 2.63
CA THR A 192 30.10 -14.32 4.10
C THR A 192 29.16 -13.24 4.61
N ALA A 193 28.59 -13.43 5.81
CA ALA A 193 27.77 -12.40 6.48
C ALA A 193 28.53 -11.07 6.61
N ARG A 194 29.87 -11.12 6.74
CA ARG A 194 30.73 -9.94 6.79
C ARG A 194 30.77 -9.17 5.46
N THR A 195 30.78 -9.88 4.32
CA THR A 195 30.75 -9.28 2.98
C THR A 195 29.40 -8.59 2.75
N VAL A 196 28.30 -9.28 3.08
CA VAL A 196 26.94 -8.71 2.98
C VAL A 196 26.80 -7.47 3.86
N ALA A 197 27.25 -7.53 5.12
CA ALA A 197 27.21 -6.38 6.02
C ALA A 197 28.02 -5.20 5.50
N ARG A 198 29.18 -5.44 4.91
CA ARG A 198 30.03 -4.39 4.32
C ARG A 198 29.35 -3.73 3.12
N GLU A 199 28.82 -4.51 2.19
CA GLU A 199 28.09 -3.99 1.02
C GLU A 199 26.82 -3.23 1.43
N PHE A 200 26.12 -3.74 2.43
CA PHE A 200 24.96 -3.06 3.02
C PHE A 200 25.36 -1.69 3.61
N LEU A 201 26.41 -1.62 4.44
CA LEU A 201 26.89 -0.37 5.02
C LEU A 201 27.40 0.61 3.95
N GLU A 202 28.05 0.13 2.90
CA GLU A 202 28.50 0.95 1.78
C GLU A 202 27.31 1.53 1.01
N THR A 203 26.29 0.73 0.76
CA THR A 203 25.04 1.17 0.14
C THR A 203 24.35 2.26 0.96
N PHE A 204 24.26 2.09 2.27
CA PHE A 204 23.73 3.12 3.17
C PHE A 204 24.56 4.40 3.12
N ARG A 205 25.89 4.27 3.27
CA ARG A 205 26.80 5.43 3.20
C ARG A 205 26.62 6.20 1.89
N THR A 206 26.64 5.50 0.75
CA THR A 206 26.50 6.12 -0.57
C THR A 206 25.14 6.78 -0.77
N PHE A 207 24.06 6.25 -0.21
CA PHE A 207 22.73 6.86 -0.24
C PHE A 207 22.70 8.22 0.47
N PHE A 208 23.16 8.28 1.72
CA PHE A 208 23.12 9.50 2.53
C PHE A 208 24.14 10.56 2.08
N THR A 209 25.20 10.17 1.37
CA THR A 209 26.19 11.10 0.80
C THR A 209 25.83 11.62 -0.58
N LYS A 210 24.71 11.19 -1.18
CA LYS A 210 24.23 11.76 -2.45
C LYS A 210 23.96 13.25 -2.35
N LYS A 211 24.18 13.95 -3.46
CA LYS A 211 23.82 15.37 -3.57
C LYS A 211 22.31 15.56 -3.30
N ASN A 212 21.99 16.48 -2.42
CA ASN A 212 20.61 16.78 -2.00
C ASN A 212 19.89 15.61 -1.26
N ALA A 213 20.62 14.68 -0.64
CA ALA A 213 20.02 13.55 0.07
C ALA A 213 18.98 13.97 1.12
N LEU A 214 19.28 15.02 1.92
CA LEU A 214 18.35 15.52 2.92
C LEU A 214 17.02 16.00 2.29
N VAL A 215 17.08 16.76 1.19
CA VAL A 215 15.87 17.25 0.48
C VAL A 215 15.08 16.08 -0.09
N ALA A 216 15.77 15.08 -0.65
CA ALA A 216 15.12 13.88 -1.17
C ALA A 216 14.43 13.08 -0.06
N ILE A 217 15.08 12.90 1.09
CA ILE A 217 14.49 12.20 2.24
C ILE A 217 13.27 12.97 2.78
N LEU A 218 13.38 14.29 2.94
CA LEU A 218 12.24 15.11 3.35
C LEU A 218 11.07 15.02 2.36
N PHE A 219 11.36 15.02 1.07
CA PHE A 219 10.35 14.80 0.04
C PHE A 219 9.71 13.42 0.20
N MET A 220 10.48 12.35 0.34
CA MET A 220 9.96 10.99 0.50
C MET A 220 9.08 10.83 1.74
N LEU A 221 9.41 11.50 2.83
CA LEU A 221 8.65 11.45 4.08
C LEU A 221 7.40 12.32 4.07
N LEU A 222 7.44 13.48 3.42
CA LEU A 222 6.44 14.53 3.61
C LEU A 222 5.54 14.78 2.39
N TYR A 223 5.91 14.32 1.20
CA TYR A 223 5.08 14.49 0.00
C TYR A 223 3.67 13.92 0.17
N ARG A 224 3.56 12.81 0.87
CA ARG A 224 2.30 12.10 1.12
C ARG A 224 1.75 12.33 2.54
N LEU A 225 2.17 13.41 3.21
CA LEU A 225 1.75 13.72 4.57
C LEU A 225 0.21 13.80 4.74
N PRO A 226 -0.56 14.50 3.88
CA PRO A 226 -2.02 14.49 3.94
C PRO A 226 -2.59 13.10 3.67
N GLU A 227 -2.15 12.45 2.61
CA GLU A 227 -2.58 11.11 2.18
C GLU A 227 -2.37 10.05 3.27
N ALA A 228 -1.25 10.08 3.97
CA ALA A 228 -0.94 9.13 5.04
C ALA A 228 -1.99 9.15 6.16
N GLN A 229 -2.56 10.32 6.43
CA GLN A 229 -3.63 10.50 7.41
C GLN A 229 -4.99 10.12 6.83
N LEU A 230 -5.28 10.55 5.59
CA LEU A 230 -6.55 10.25 4.90
C LEU A 230 -6.79 8.75 4.75
N VAL A 231 -5.81 8.00 4.25
CA VAL A 231 -5.93 6.54 4.02
C VAL A 231 -6.36 5.77 5.26
N LYS A 232 -6.03 6.26 6.47
CA LYS A 232 -6.43 5.63 7.72
C LYS A 232 -7.88 5.94 8.10
N LEU A 233 -8.39 7.08 7.70
CA LEU A 233 -9.68 7.61 8.17
C LEU A 233 -10.78 7.57 7.11
N ILE A 234 -10.47 7.39 5.82
CA ILE A 234 -11.49 7.35 4.76
C ILE A 234 -12.51 6.22 4.99
N ASN A 235 -12.06 5.01 5.26
CA ASN A 235 -12.96 3.89 5.50
C ASN A 235 -13.76 4.07 6.81
N PRO A 236 -13.16 4.42 7.96
CA PRO A 236 -13.90 4.80 9.16
C PRO A 236 -14.92 5.91 8.92
N PHE A 237 -14.56 6.97 8.17
CA PHE A 237 -15.46 8.08 7.83
C PHE A 237 -16.70 7.61 7.02
N MET A 238 -16.48 6.74 6.05
CA MET A 238 -17.61 6.20 5.26
C MET A 238 -18.53 5.32 6.09
N LEU A 239 -17.99 4.56 7.05
CA LEU A 239 -18.74 3.60 7.88
C LEU A 239 -19.39 4.24 9.11
N ASP A 240 -18.81 5.30 9.68
CA ASP A 240 -19.34 5.93 10.88
C ASP A 240 -20.73 6.53 10.61
N PRO A 241 -21.65 6.42 11.59
CA PRO A 241 -22.98 7.02 11.49
C PRO A 241 -22.93 8.52 11.26
N VAL A 242 -23.96 9.06 10.59
CA VAL A 242 -24.09 10.49 10.29
C VAL A 242 -24.05 11.33 11.57
N GLU A 243 -24.62 10.85 12.68
CA GLU A 243 -24.61 11.53 14.00
C GLU A 243 -23.19 11.67 14.55
N LYS A 244 -22.25 10.83 14.14
CA LYS A 244 -20.82 10.93 14.49
C LYS A 244 -19.99 11.71 13.47
N GLY A 245 -20.67 12.31 12.48
CA GLY A 245 -20.04 13.07 11.39
C GLY A 245 -19.51 12.22 10.24
N GLY A 246 -19.83 10.91 10.20
CA GLY A 246 -19.54 10.01 9.10
C GLY A 246 -20.60 10.03 7.99
N LEU A 247 -20.52 9.11 7.04
CA LEU A 247 -21.48 8.96 5.93
C LEU A 247 -22.53 7.86 6.15
N GLY A 248 -22.36 6.99 7.15
CA GLY A 248 -23.29 5.92 7.47
C GLY A 248 -23.43 4.83 6.40
N LEU A 249 -22.40 4.64 5.54
CA LEU A 249 -22.44 3.64 4.48
C LEU A 249 -22.32 2.23 5.06
N THR A 250 -22.94 1.27 4.40
CA THR A 250 -22.75 -0.15 4.69
C THR A 250 -21.40 -0.64 4.25
N THR A 251 -20.95 -1.76 4.80
CA THR A 251 -19.66 -2.40 4.41
C THR A 251 -19.62 -2.71 2.90
N GLY A 252 -20.74 -3.18 2.33
CA GLY A 252 -20.85 -3.46 0.90
C GLY A 252 -20.71 -2.20 0.03
N GLU A 253 -21.34 -1.09 0.44
CA GLU A 253 -21.23 0.20 -0.25
C GLU A 253 -19.79 0.75 -0.19
N VAL A 254 -19.10 0.66 0.95
CA VAL A 254 -17.68 1.03 1.06
C VAL A 254 -16.82 0.19 0.12
N GLY A 255 -17.05 -1.12 0.04
CA GLY A 255 -16.37 -2.01 -0.91
C GLY A 255 -16.60 -1.60 -2.37
N PHE A 256 -17.81 -1.15 -2.72
CA PHE A 256 -18.12 -0.66 -4.05
C PHE A 256 -17.48 0.71 -4.33
N VAL A 257 -17.70 1.69 -3.45
CA VAL A 257 -17.25 3.07 -3.62
C VAL A 257 -15.73 3.15 -3.64
N TYR A 258 -15.08 2.67 -2.60
CA TYR A 258 -13.63 2.82 -2.46
C TYR A 258 -12.86 1.69 -3.16
N GLY A 259 -13.33 0.46 -3.01
CA GLY A 259 -12.66 -0.71 -3.55
C GLY A 259 -12.90 -0.95 -5.05
N THR A 260 -13.95 -0.40 -5.65
CA THR A 260 -14.23 -0.55 -7.07
C THR A 260 -14.11 0.78 -7.81
N VAL A 261 -14.96 1.76 -7.50
CA VAL A 261 -14.99 3.06 -8.20
C VAL A 261 -13.65 3.80 -7.96
N GLY A 262 -13.17 3.82 -6.71
CA GLY A 262 -11.90 4.46 -6.36
C GLY A 262 -10.71 3.85 -7.12
N ILE A 263 -10.62 2.52 -7.20
CA ILE A 263 -9.50 1.87 -7.90
C ILE A 263 -9.55 2.10 -9.41
N VAL A 264 -10.73 2.22 -10.00
CA VAL A 264 -10.87 2.63 -11.41
C VAL A 264 -10.32 4.04 -11.61
N GLY A 265 -10.69 4.99 -10.76
CA GLY A 265 -10.14 6.35 -10.77
C GLY A 265 -8.61 6.37 -10.62
N LEU A 266 -8.09 5.69 -9.60
CA LEU A 266 -6.66 5.52 -9.34
C LEU A 266 -5.89 4.99 -10.56
N THR A 267 -6.47 3.98 -11.21
CA THR A 267 -5.84 3.32 -12.36
C THR A 267 -5.77 4.24 -13.56
N ILE A 268 -6.87 4.91 -13.90
CA ILE A 268 -6.93 5.86 -15.01
C ILE A 268 -5.98 7.04 -14.75
N GLY A 269 -6.01 7.59 -13.54
CA GLY A 269 -5.10 8.66 -13.12
C GLY A 269 -3.64 8.26 -13.26
N GLY A 270 -3.25 7.09 -12.77
CA GLY A 270 -1.88 6.59 -12.87
C GLY A 270 -1.40 6.38 -14.32
N ILE A 271 -2.26 5.83 -15.19
CA ILE A 271 -1.95 5.65 -16.63
C ILE A 271 -1.73 7.02 -17.30
N LEU A 272 -2.66 7.96 -17.10
CA LEU A 272 -2.56 9.29 -17.68
C LEU A 272 -1.37 10.07 -17.11
N GLY A 273 -1.07 9.92 -15.82
CA GLY A 273 0.13 10.47 -15.19
C GLY A 273 1.41 9.95 -15.83
N GLY A 274 1.50 8.65 -16.08
CA GLY A 274 2.63 8.04 -16.79
C GLY A 274 2.79 8.57 -18.21
N ILE A 275 1.71 8.67 -18.97
CA ILE A 275 1.71 9.22 -20.34
C ILE A 275 2.16 10.69 -20.32
N ALA A 276 1.61 11.51 -19.42
CA ALA A 276 1.97 12.90 -19.28
C ALA A 276 3.45 13.10 -18.98
N ALA A 277 3.98 12.34 -18.00
CA ALA A 277 5.39 12.38 -17.63
C ALA A 277 6.30 11.95 -18.79
N ALA A 278 5.94 10.91 -19.55
CA ALA A 278 6.71 10.44 -20.69
C ALA A 278 6.83 11.48 -21.82
N HIS A 279 5.80 12.31 -22.02
CA HIS A 279 5.82 13.36 -23.04
C HIS A 279 6.52 14.65 -22.59
N GLY A 280 6.43 15.00 -21.31
CA GLY A 280 6.90 16.31 -20.84
C GLY A 280 8.08 16.27 -19.87
N GLY A 281 8.43 15.13 -19.37
CA GLY A 281 9.41 14.95 -18.31
C GLY A 281 8.87 15.28 -16.90
N LEU A 282 9.52 14.75 -15.88
CA LEU A 282 9.11 14.91 -14.49
C LEU A 282 9.07 16.38 -14.07
N LYS A 283 10.08 17.18 -14.44
CA LYS A 283 10.20 18.59 -14.02
C LYS A 283 8.99 19.43 -14.46
N LYS A 284 8.50 19.22 -15.69
CA LYS A 284 7.35 19.95 -16.24
C LYS A 284 6.05 19.57 -15.54
N TRP A 285 5.87 18.25 -15.27
CA TRP A 285 4.63 17.72 -14.73
C TRP A 285 4.57 17.69 -13.21
N LEU A 286 5.67 18.01 -12.50
CA LEU A 286 5.71 17.96 -11.04
C LEU A 286 4.57 18.79 -10.43
N TRP A 287 4.44 20.07 -10.78
CA TRP A 287 3.44 20.96 -10.20
C TRP A 287 1.99 20.58 -10.54
N PRO A 288 1.63 20.28 -11.80
CA PRO A 288 0.31 19.72 -12.09
C PRO A 288 -0.01 18.45 -11.32
N MET A 289 0.99 17.58 -11.13
CA MET A 289 0.81 16.32 -10.37
C MET A 289 0.66 16.56 -8.87
N VAL A 290 1.38 17.54 -8.32
CA VAL A 290 1.21 17.96 -6.91
C VAL A 290 -0.20 18.53 -6.69
N CYS A 291 -0.68 19.38 -7.60
CA CYS A 291 -2.05 19.90 -7.53
C CYS A 291 -3.08 18.76 -7.64
N ALA A 292 -2.84 17.79 -8.51
CA ALA A 292 -3.75 16.66 -8.72
C ALA A 292 -3.86 15.72 -7.53
N ILE A 293 -2.78 15.54 -6.74
CA ILE A 293 -2.82 14.70 -5.53
C ILE A 293 -3.38 15.43 -4.31
N THR A 294 -3.34 16.76 -4.28
CA THR A 294 -3.70 17.55 -3.10
C THR A 294 -5.07 18.22 -3.18
N LEU A 295 -5.39 18.84 -4.32
CA LEU A 295 -6.65 19.59 -4.43
C LEU A 295 -7.90 18.72 -4.34
N PRO A 296 -7.93 17.50 -4.90
CA PRO A 296 -9.09 16.62 -4.76
C PRO A 296 -9.41 16.22 -3.33
N ASP A 297 -8.47 16.30 -2.37
CA ASP A 297 -8.73 16.02 -0.96
C ASP A 297 -9.83 16.94 -0.37
N LEU A 298 -10.11 18.08 -1.02
CA LEU A 298 -11.23 18.95 -0.70
C LEU A 298 -12.60 18.26 -0.79
N VAL A 299 -12.71 17.15 -1.52
CA VAL A 299 -13.97 16.38 -1.59
C VAL A 299 -14.35 15.82 -0.22
N TYR A 300 -13.36 15.46 0.62
CA TYR A 300 -13.64 14.97 1.97
C TYR A 300 -14.13 16.08 2.90
N VAL A 301 -13.62 17.31 2.73
CA VAL A 301 -14.19 18.47 3.41
C VAL A 301 -15.65 18.64 3.01
N TYR A 302 -15.93 18.64 1.69
CA TYR A 302 -17.31 18.72 1.18
C TYR A 302 -18.19 17.59 1.75
N LEU A 303 -17.77 16.34 1.66
CA LEU A 303 -18.54 15.19 2.12
C LEU A 303 -18.81 15.24 3.64
N SER A 304 -17.87 15.74 4.44
CA SER A 304 -18.04 15.80 5.90
C SER A 304 -19.00 16.91 6.36
N TYR A 305 -19.14 18.00 5.58
CA TYR A 305 -20.09 19.06 5.88
C TYR A 305 -21.46 18.84 5.22
N ALA A 306 -21.46 18.35 3.98
CA ALA A 306 -22.68 18.19 3.20
C ALA A 306 -23.43 16.88 3.55
N GLN A 307 -22.72 15.84 3.97
CA GLN A 307 -23.25 14.50 4.30
C GLN A 307 -24.35 14.05 3.32
N PRO A 308 -24.07 13.95 2.00
CA PRO A 308 -25.08 13.71 1.00
C PRO A 308 -25.69 12.32 1.17
N GLU A 309 -27.02 12.23 1.11
CA GLU A 309 -27.75 10.94 1.19
C GLU A 309 -27.56 10.04 -0.04
N GLY A 310 -27.08 10.59 -1.14
CA GLY A 310 -26.97 9.88 -2.41
C GLY A 310 -25.58 9.25 -2.65
N LEU A 311 -25.51 7.93 -2.77
CA LEU A 311 -24.28 7.20 -3.10
C LEU A 311 -23.62 7.70 -4.41
N GLY A 312 -24.38 8.26 -5.35
CA GLY A 312 -23.87 8.82 -6.60
C GLY A 312 -22.88 9.96 -6.40
N ILE A 313 -23.16 10.88 -5.48
CA ILE A 313 -22.27 12.01 -5.15
C ILE A 313 -20.99 11.50 -4.49
N VAL A 314 -21.10 10.56 -3.57
CA VAL A 314 -19.95 9.93 -2.91
C VAL A 314 -19.05 9.24 -3.94
N ASN A 315 -19.63 8.49 -4.89
CA ASN A 315 -18.87 7.84 -5.96
C ASN A 315 -18.11 8.85 -6.83
N VAL A 316 -18.71 9.97 -7.20
CA VAL A 316 -18.07 11.03 -7.99
C VAL A 316 -16.91 11.64 -7.20
N CYS A 317 -17.12 11.96 -5.92
CA CYS A 317 -16.08 12.52 -5.05
C CYS A 317 -14.88 11.57 -4.91
N ILE A 318 -15.14 10.30 -4.61
CA ILE A 318 -14.07 9.29 -4.45
C ILE A 318 -13.36 9.02 -5.78
N PHE A 319 -14.09 8.99 -6.91
CA PHE A 319 -13.46 8.85 -8.22
C PHE A 319 -12.49 9.99 -8.52
N ILE A 320 -12.91 11.26 -8.27
CA ILE A 320 -12.08 12.45 -8.53
C ILE A 320 -10.82 12.44 -7.66
N GLU A 321 -10.97 12.13 -6.37
CA GLU A 321 -9.85 12.07 -5.45
C GLU A 321 -8.88 10.95 -5.83
N GLN A 322 -9.35 9.74 -6.04
CA GLN A 322 -8.51 8.60 -6.40
C GLN A 322 -7.86 8.76 -7.80
N PHE A 323 -8.55 9.40 -8.74
CA PHE A 323 -7.95 9.79 -10.02
C PHE A 323 -6.80 10.78 -9.82
N GLY A 324 -7.03 11.83 -9.02
CA GLY A 324 -6.00 12.82 -8.69
C GLY A 324 -4.81 12.20 -7.98
N TYR A 325 -5.08 11.30 -7.02
CA TYR A 325 -4.06 10.53 -6.33
C TYR A 325 -3.23 9.67 -7.32
N GLY A 326 -3.87 8.91 -8.19
CA GLY A 326 -3.15 8.09 -9.19
C GLY A 326 -2.27 8.90 -10.12
N PHE A 327 -2.79 10.05 -10.59
CA PHE A 327 -2.06 10.96 -11.46
C PHE A 327 -0.85 11.59 -10.75
N GLY A 328 -1.06 12.11 -9.53
CA GLY A 328 -0.02 12.80 -8.77
C GLY A 328 1.02 11.86 -8.15
N PHE A 329 0.64 10.64 -7.76
CA PHE A 329 1.56 9.63 -7.25
C PHE A 329 2.62 9.23 -8.29
N THR A 330 2.34 9.41 -9.58
CA THR A 330 3.31 9.18 -10.65
C THR A 330 4.56 10.05 -10.48
N ALA A 331 4.42 11.34 -10.12
CA ALA A 331 5.57 12.21 -9.86
C ALA A 331 6.43 11.71 -8.71
N TYR A 332 5.80 11.21 -7.65
CA TYR A 332 6.49 10.65 -6.51
C TYR A 332 7.33 9.44 -6.91
N MET A 333 6.75 8.46 -7.59
CA MET A 333 7.45 7.27 -8.03
C MET A 333 8.60 7.57 -8.99
N LEU A 334 8.41 8.48 -9.92
CA LEU A 334 9.45 8.91 -10.85
C LEU A 334 10.61 9.61 -10.13
N TYR A 335 10.32 10.40 -9.09
CA TYR A 335 11.37 11.01 -8.29
C TYR A 335 12.18 9.97 -7.49
N LEU A 336 11.54 8.93 -6.94
CA LEU A 336 12.24 7.83 -6.27
C LEU A 336 13.21 7.13 -7.25
N ILE A 337 12.77 6.88 -8.48
CA ILE A 337 13.62 6.31 -9.53
C ILE A 337 14.78 7.25 -9.86
N TYR A 338 14.50 8.54 -10.06
CA TYR A 338 15.50 9.57 -10.33
C TYR A 338 16.58 9.64 -9.25
N PHE A 339 16.17 9.69 -7.98
CA PHE A 339 17.11 9.78 -6.87
C PHE A 339 17.90 8.48 -6.66
N SER A 340 17.34 7.33 -7.01
CA SER A 340 18.02 6.04 -6.85
C SER A 340 19.12 5.79 -7.88
N GLU A 341 19.21 6.54 -8.97
CA GLU A 341 20.21 6.34 -10.03
C GLU A 341 21.65 6.30 -9.50
N GLY A 342 22.50 5.44 -10.09
CA GLY A 342 23.92 5.25 -9.73
C GLY A 342 24.30 3.78 -9.56
N ALA A 343 25.50 3.53 -9.02
CA ALA A 343 26.09 2.19 -8.90
C ALA A 343 25.23 1.20 -8.09
N HIS A 344 24.49 1.67 -7.09
CA HIS A 344 23.63 0.85 -6.22
C HIS A 344 22.14 1.12 -6.46
N LYS A 345 21.70 1.33 -7.72
CA LYS A 345 20.36 1.78 -8.09
C LYS A 345 19.23 0.99 -7.40
N THR A 346 19.27 -0.33 -7.47
CA THR A 346 18.22 -1.19 -6.89
C THR A 346 18.15 -1.07 -5.37
N ALA A 347 19.27 -1.08 -4.70
CA ALA A 347 19.32 -0.95 -3.25
C ALA A 347 18.92 0.46 -2.77
N HIS A 348 19.36 1.51 -3.49
CA HIS A 348 18.90 2.87 -3.21
C HIS A 348 17.40 3.04 -3.45
N TYR A 349 16.83 2.41 -4.48
CA TYR A 349 15.39 2.42 -4.71
C TYR A 349 14.63 1.72 -3.58
N ALA A 350 15.15 0.59 -3.08
CA ALA A 350 14.58 -0.09 -1.92
C ALA A 350 14.61 0.80 -0.65
N MET A 351 15.68 1.58 -0.45
CA MET A 351 15.74 2.57 0.63
C MET A 351 14.71 3.69 0.44
N CYS A 352 14.55 4.20 -0.79
CA CYS A 352 13.52 5.20 -1.11
C CYS A 352 12.12 4.69 -0.78
N THR A 353 11.79 3.45 -1.14
CA THR A 353 10.49 2.84 -0.81
C THR A 353 10.32 2.58 0.68
N GLY A 354 11.42 2.32 1.41
CA GLY A 354 11.41 2.26 2.87
C GLY A 354 11.06 3.61 3.51
N PHE A 355 11.65 4.72 3.04
CA PHE A 355 11.27 6.07 3.47
C PHE A 355 9.82 6.42 3.08
N MET A 356 9.35 5.97 1.91
CA MET A 356 7.95 6.08 1.51
C MET A 356 7.02 5.40 2.53
N ALA A 357 7.33 4.17 2.92
CA ALA A 357 6.53 3.43 3.89
C ALA A 357 6.56 4.10 5.27
N LEU A 358 7.71 4.62 5.70
CA LEU A 358 7.86 5.37 6.95
C LEU A 358 7.04 6.67 6.95
N GLY A 359 7.02 7.39 5.82
CA GLY A 359 6.22 8.60 5.63
C GLY A 359 4.72 8.33 5.66
N MET A 360 4.27 7.12 5.29
CA MET A 360 2.87 6.69 5.46
C MET A 360 2.58 6.24 6.90
N MET A 361 3.52 5.55 7.53
CA MET A 361 3.34 4.96 8.85
C MET A 361 3.15 6.04 9.93
N LEU A 362 4.10 6.95 10.08
CA LEU A 362 4.14 7.88 11.22
C LEU A 362 2.95 8.85 11.27
N PRO A 363 2.60 9.60 10.19
CA PRO A 363 1.44 10.49 10.25
C PRO A 363 0.13 9.71 10.32
N GLY A 364 0.05 8.54 9.66
CA GLY A 364 -1.12 7.68 9.69
C GLY A 364 -1.47 7.18 11.08
N MET A 365 -0.47 6.87 11.92
CA MET A 365 -0.69 6.40 13.30
C MET A 365 -1.36 7.45 14.20
N MET A 366 -1.15 8.73 13.92
CA MET A 366 -1.71 9.84 14.71
C MET A 366 -3.11 10.26 14.23
N ALA A 367 -3.50 9.85 13.02
CA ALA A 367 -4.70 10.32 12.36
C ALA A 367 -5.98 10.05 13.15
N GLY A 368 -6.12 8.84 13.72
CA GLY A 368 -7.29 8.46 14.50
C GLY A 368 -7.47 9.29 15.77
N TRP A 369 -6.40 9.46 16.56
CA TRP A 369 -6.41 10.30 17.75
C TRP A 369 -6.78 11.76 17.41
N LEU A 370 -6.18 12.29 16.34
CA LEU A 370 -6.49 13.65 15.92
C LEU A 370 -7.97 13.79 15.51
N GLN A 371 -8.46 12.85 14.71
CA GLN A 371 -9.86 12.84 14.25
C GLN A 371 -10.84 12.72 15.43
N GLU A 372 -10.60 11.85 16.41
CA GLU A 372 -11.45 11.72 17.60
C GLU A 372 -11.45 12.98 18.47
N THR A 373 -10.34 13.74 18.45
CA THR A 373 -10.20 14.98 19.21
C THR A 373 -10.94 16.16 18.56
N ILE A 374 -10.87 16.31 17.23
CA ILE A 374 -11.37 17.50 16.52
C ILE A 374 -12.57 17.22 15.62
N GLY A 375 -12.98 15.96 15.44
CA GLY A 375 -14.07 15.53 14.57
C GLY A 375 -13.68 15.50 13.09
N TYR A 376 -14.49 14.82 12.27
CA TYR A 376 -14.21 14.62 10.84
C TYR A 376 -14.07 15.92 10.04
N PRO A 377 -14.97 16.95 10.17
CA PRO A 377 -14.85 18.16 9.39
C PRO A 377 -13.54 18.90 9.61
N HIS A 378 -13.13 19.08 10.89
CA HIS A 378 -11.88 19.76 11.21
C HIS A 378 -10.64 18.90 10.88
N PHE A 379 -10.74 17.58 10.97
CA PHE A 379 -9.70 16.67 10.55
C PHE A 379 -9.42 16.80 9.05
N PHE A 380 -10.44 16.83 8.20
CA PHE A 380 -10.25 17.03 6.77
C PHE A 380 -9.73 18.44 6.42
N LEU A 381 -10.14 19.48 7.16
CA LEU A 381 -9.52 20.80 7.02
C LEU A 381 -8.04 20.78 7.40
N TRP A 382 -7.67 20.05 8.46
CA TRP A 382 -6.28 19.85 8.84
C TRP A 382 -5.47 19.16 7.75
N THR A 383 -6.01 18.13 7.10
CA THR A 383 -5.32 17.45 5.98
C THR A 383 -5.07 18.40 4.80
N ILE A 384 -6.00 19.31 4.50
CA ILE A 384 -5.80 20.37 3.50
C ILE A 384 -4.66 21.32 3.90
N ILE A 385 -4.55 21.68 5.18
CA ILE A 385 -3.41 22.48 5.67
C ILE A 385 -2.10 21.71 5.49
N CYS A 386 -2.09 20.39 5.75
CA CYS A 386 -0.93 19.54 5.52
C CYS A 386 -0.49 19.50 4.03
N CYS A 387 -1.39 19.76 3.06
CA CYS A 387 -1.02 19.88 1.65
C CYS A 387 0.01 20.98 1.40
N LEU A 388 0.04 22.05 2.21
CA LEU A 388 1.07 23.10 2.12
C LEU A 388 2.48 22.54 2.31
N VAL A 389 2.64 21.52 3.15
CA VAL A 389 3.92 20.82 3.35
C VAL A 389 4.33 20.09 2.08
N THR A 390 3.39 19.43 1.40
CA THR A 390 3.62 18.76 0.10
C THR A 390 4.13 19.77 -0.94
N PHE A 391 3.49 20.94 -1.05
CA PHE A 391 3.96 22.00 -1.95
C PHE A 391 5.35 22.51 -1.55
N ALA A 392 5.59 22.73 -0.25
CA ALA A 392 6.86 23.21 0.26
C ALA A 392 8.01 22.28 -0.07
N VAL A 393 7.88 20.97 0.19
CA VAL A 393 8.98 20.01 -0.10
C VAL A 393 9.23 19.88 -1.62
N CYS A 394 8.20 20.02 -2.44
CA CYS A 394 8.36 20.03 -3.90
C CYS A 394 9.14 21.23 -4.42
N ALA A 395 8.98 22.41 -3.78
CA ALA A 395 9.67 23.63 -4.17
C ALA A 395 11.21 23.54 -4.04
N PHE A 396 11.71 22.69 -3.13
CA PHE A 396 13.15 22.50 -2.94
C PHE A 396 13.78 21.45 -3.86
N LEU A 397 12.96 20.73 -4.67
CA LEU A 397 13.47 19.68 -5.54
C LEU A 397 14.27 20.26 -6.72
N LYS A 398 15.44 19.66 -6.95
CA LYS A 398 16.26 19.92 -8.13
C LYS A 398 16.20 18.71 -9.05
N ILE A 399 15.45 18.84 -10.15
CA ILE A 399 15.20 17.77 -11.12
C ILE A 399 15.81 18.20 -12.46
N ASP A 400 16.51 17.25 -13.12
CA ASP A 400 17.00 17.43 -14.47
C ASP A 400 15.83 17.62 -15.43
N PRO A 401 15.78 18.70 -16.25
CA PRO A 401 14.72 18.93 -17.21
C PRO A 401 14.49 17.82 -18.23
N GLU A 402 15.51 17.02 -18.52
CA GLU A 402 15.44 15.95 -19.52
C GLU A 402 14.99 14.59 -18.92
N PHE A 403 14.97 14.49 -17.58
CA PHE A 403 14.58 13.23 -16.94
C PHE A 403 13.11 12.86 -17.20
N GLY A 404 12.88 11.66 -17.68
CA GLY A 404 11.57 11.10 -17.98
C GLY A 404 11.01 11.46 -19.34
N LYS A 405 11.69 12.30 -20.15
CA LYS A 405 11.27 12.57 -21.54
C LYS A 405 11.56 11.36 -22.44
N LYS A 406 10.65 11.08 -23.37
CA LYS A 406 10.90 10.17 -24.47
C LYS A 406 11.98 10.79 -25.36
N LYS A 407 13.13 10.09 -25.50
CA LYS A 407 14.17 10.45 -26.46
C LYS A 407 13.73 10.17 -27.89
#